data_6c92c7425a2ca6ab96edd42332a3ff6c
#
_entry.id   6c92c7425a2ca6ab96edd42332a3ff6c
#
_cell.length_a   1.000
_cell.length_b   1.000
_cell.length_c   1.000
_cell.angle_alpha   90.00
_cell.angle_beta   90.00
_cell.angle_gamma   90.00
#
_symmetry.space_group_name_H-M   'P 1'
#
loop_
_entity.id
_entity.type
_entity.pdbx_description
1 polymer ?
#
loop_
_entity_poly.entity_id
_entity_poly.type
_entity_poly.pdbx_seq_one_letter_code
_entity_poly.pdbx_strand_id
1 'polypeptide(L)'
;MKVRVPGWVRNQVVPSDLYKYADGKTPQYTFVLNGEQVNGELQNGYFYITRNWKRGDVVRVHFDMQPRIVRANDKIENNQGRFSVERGPIVYCAEWCDNDFDINSVVLGNNPVFKVVEKNDLLCGVTQLASDVQSIGYDSDGRVAVKNVELKVIPYYAWCHRGSGAMTVWFPQTVKQAKLFVPGNVASAGKVNASRRTLDMYAMNDAVSPEIEPLKTTPFYHWCPRKPTIEWATYEFSEPVTISSSSVYWFEDAPDGNCRMPKWWKLYYKNASDGWTEVENAVGYGVEKGKFNAVKFDTVTAKVFKLEVALPEGYSTGIYEWKIESFSEVLLST
;
A
#
# COMPACT_ATOMS: atom_id res chain seq x y z
N MET A 1 0.46 35.04 -29.84
CA MET A 1 0.79 33.66 -29.41
C MET A 1 -0.18 33.26 -28.32
N LYS A 2 -0.51 31.94 -28.25
CA LYS A 2 -1.34 31.37 -27.17
C LYS A 2 -0.50 30.33 -26.47
N VAL A 3 -0.39 30.41 -25.12
CA VAL A 3 0.31 29.45 -24.32
C VAL A 3 -0.68 28.83 -23.34
N ARG A 4 -0.75 27.49 -23.30
CA ARG A 4 -1.66 26.80 -22.39
C ARG A 4 -1.19 26.97 -20.94
N VAL A 5 -2.12 27.38 -20.09
CA VAL A 5 -1.97 27.34 -18.62
C VAL A 5 -2.70 26.09 -18.13
N PRO A 6 -2.02 25.06 -17.63
CA PRO A 6 -2.62 23.78 -17.24
C PRO A 6 -3.64 23.93 -16.10
N GLY A 7 -4.55 22.97 -15.95
CA GLY A 7 -5.57 22.96 -14.90
C GLY A 7 -5.01 23.08 -13.49
N TRP A 8 -3.94 22.33 -13.19
CA TRP A 8 -3.30 22.32 -11.88
C TRP A 8 -2.71 23.69 -11.48
N VAL A 9 -2.25 24.51 -12.44
CA VAL A 9 -1.84 25.93 -12.21
C VAL A 9 -3.03 26.82 -11.93
N ARG A 10 -4.21 26.46 -12.43
CA ARG A 10 -5.48 27.20 -12.25
C ARG A 10 -6.32 26.67 -11.11
N ASN A 11 -5.71 25.99 -10.14
CA ASN A 11 -6.37 25.37 -8.98
C ASN A 11 -7.38 24.28 -9.34
N GLN A 12 -7.15 23.56 -10.44
CA GLN A 12 -8.02 22.48 -10.91
C GLN A 12 -7.21 21.19 -11.04
N VAL A 13 -7.47 20.21 -10.17
CA VAL A 13 -6.77 18.90 -10.15
C VAL A 13 -7.07 18.14 -11.45
N VAL A 14 -8.36 17.95 -11.76
CA VAL A 14 -8.86 17.28 -12.96
C VAL A 14 -10.02 18.12 -13.55
N PRO A 15 -10.40 17.93 -14.82
CA PRO A 15 -11.51 18.70 -15.42
C PRO A 15 -12.90 18.20 -14.96
N SER A 16 -13.05 17.98 -13.64
CA SER A 16 -14.29 17.55 -12.99
C SER A 16 -14.27 17.96 -11.52
N ASP A 17 -15.30 17.63 -10.75
CA ASP A 17 -15.41 17.83 -9.31
C ASP A 17 -14.95 16.63 -8.47
N LEU A 18 -14.37 15.59 -9.10
CA LEU A 18 -13.92 14.37 -8.41
C LEU A 18 -12.83 14.63 -7.38
N TYR A 19 -11.92 15.58 -7.66
CA TYR A 19 -10.80 15.92 -6.80
C TYR A 19 -10.62 17.42 -6.67
N LYS A 20 -10.21 17.87 -5.48
CA LYS A 20 -9.97 19.28 -5.15
C LYS A 20 -8.68 19.44 -4.36
N TYR A 21 -7.96 20.54 -4.57
CA TYR A 21 -6.86 20.92 -3.67
C TYR A 21 -7.42 21.34 -2.31
N ALA A 22 -6.78 20.84 -1.23
CA ALA A 22 -7.21 21.11 0.14
C ALA A 22 -6.72 22.46 0.69
N ASP A 23 -5.66 23.02 0.07
CA ASP A 23 -4.99 24.23 0.56
C ASP A 23 -5.64 25.56 0.13
N GLY A 24 -6.59 25.52 -0.81
CA GLY A 24 -7.24 26.71 -1.38
C GLY A 24 -6.31 27.68 -2.13
N LYS A 25 -5.02 27.32 -2.31
CA LYS A 25 -4.03 28.18 -2.96
C LYS A 25 -4.12 28.02 -4.48
N THR A 26 -3.82 29.10 -5.19
CA THR A 26 -3.62 29.08 -6.64
C THR A 26 -2.13 29.25 -6.92
N PRO A 27 -1.48 28.28 -7.59
CA PRO A 27 -0.07 28.40 -7.94
C PRO A 27 0.19 29.64 -8.78
N GLN A 28 1.35 30.25 -8.56
CA GLN A 28 1.76 31.41 -9.35
C GLN A 28 2.36 30.94 -10.69
N TYR A 29 2.16 31.74 -11.71
CA TYR A 29 2.83 31.54 -12.99
C TYR A 29 3.27 32.87 -13.58
N THR A 30 4.36 32.83 -14.34
CA THR A 30 4.89 34.00 -15.01
C THR A 30 5.20 33.72 -16.47
N PHE A 31 5.01 34.75 -17.29
CA PHE A 31 5.46 34.78 -18.66
C PHE A 31 6.47 35.91 -18.84
N VAL A 32 7.66 35.58 -19.33
CA VAL A 32 8.74 36.52 -19.57
C VAL A 32 9.09 36.50 -21.04
N LEU A 33 9.04 37.64 -21.71
CA LEU A 33 9.39 37.79 -23.12
C LEU A 33 10.67 38.64 -23.22
N ASN A 34 11.72 38.07 -23.77
CA ASN A 34 13.02 38.74 -23.94
C ASN A 34 13.59 39.35 -22.66
N GLY A 35 13.29 38.73 -21.49
CA GLY A 35 13.75 39.19 -20.20
C GLY A 35 12.76 40.07 -19.42
N GLU A 36 11.68 40.53 -20.01
CA GLU A 36 10.65 41.36 -19.38
C GLU A 36 9.38 40.58 -19.11
N GLN A 37 8.76 40.81 -17.93
CA GLN A 37 7.49 40.17 -17.59
C GLN A 37 6.36 40.69 -18.50
N VAL A 38 5.59 39.76 -19.02
CA VAL A 38 4.49 40.09 -19.96
C VAL A 38 3.17 40.02 -19.20
N ASN A 39 2.38 41.06 -19.30
CA ASN A 39 0.97 41.06 -18.92
C ASN A 39 0.13 40.58 -20.12
N GLY A 40 -0.78 39.66 -19.85
CA GLY A 40 -1.68 39.10 -20.87
C GLY A 40 -2.98 38.64 -20.24
N GLU A 41 -3.91 38.25 -21.09
CA GLU A 41 -5.23 37.79 -20.67
C GLU A 41 -5.29 36.25 -20.69
N LEU A 42 -5.87 35.66 -19.65
CA LEU A 42 -6.15 34.23 -19.57
C LEU A 42 -7.59 33.96 -20.05
N GLN A 43 -7.73 33.37 -21.23
CA GLN A 43 -9.05 32.98 -21.77
C GLN A 43 -9.06 31.48 -22.10
N ASN A 44 -10.06 30.76 -21.65
CA ASN A 44 -10.26 29.34 -21.94
C ASN A 44 -9.01 28.45 -21.65
N GLY A 45 -8.25 28.83 -20.64
CA GLY A 45 -7.03 28.10 -20.24
C GLY A 45 -5.79 28.41 -21.07
N TYR A 46 -5.84 29.45 -21.89
CA TYR A 46 -4.71 29.95 -22.66
C TYR A 46 -4.37 31.38 -22.27
N PHE A 47 -3.08 31.64 -22.09
CA PHE A 47 -2.54 32.98 -21.89
C PHE A 47 -2.20 33.57 -23.26
N TYR A 48 -2.75 34.73 -23.55
CA TYR A 48 -2.62 35.40 -24.85
C TYR A 48 -1.55 36.47 -24.76
N ILE A 49 -0.56 36.38 -25.68
CA ILE A 49 0.46 37.41 -25.88
C ILE A 49 0.27 37.98 -27.27
N THR A 50 -0.20 39.23 -27.38
CA THR A 50 -0.44 39.91 -28.64
C THR A 50 0.64 40.97 -28.88
N ARG A 51 1.41 40.79 -29.94
CA ARG A 51 2.46 41.72 -30.34
C ARG A 51 2.92 41.46 -31.80
N ASN A 52 3.73 42.36 -32.33
CA ASN A 52 4.48 42.09 -33.54
C ASN A 52 5.71 41.24 -33.23
N TRP A 53 5.66 39.96 -33.60
CA TRP A 53 6.72 38.99 -33.36
C TRP A 53 7.90 39.19 -34.28
N LYS A 54 9.11 39.05 -33.70
CA LYS A 54 10.39 39.14 -34.46
C LYS A 54 11.13 37.81 -34.33
N ARG A 55 11.95 37.51 -35.35
CA ARG A 55 12.86 36.37 -35.29
C ARG A 55 13.83 36.55 -34.11
N GLY A 56 13.92 35.53 -33.24
CA GLY A 56 14.73 35.55 -32.03
C GLY A 56 13.98 35.94 -30.77
N ASP A 57 12.69 36.27 -30.84
CA ASP A 57 11.88 36.47 -29.64
C ASP A 57 11.80 35.15 -28.80
N VAL A 58 12.09 35.25 -27.50
CA VAL A 58 12.10 34.12 -26.56
C VAL A 58 11.05 34.35 -25.46
N VAL A 59 10.11 33.43 -25.38
CA VAL A 59 9.13 33.39 -24.25
C VAL A 59 9.55 32.33 -23.25
N ARG A 60 9.80 32.75 -22.01
CA ARG A 60 10.00 31.84 -20.88
C ARG A 60 8.73 31.76 -20.09
N VAL A 61 8.34 30.53 -19.73
CA VAL A 61 7.16 30.25 -18.91
C VAL A 61 7.63 29.58 -17.63
N HIS A 62 7.17 30.08 -16.51
CA HIS A 62 7.40 29.45 -15.22
C HIS A 62 6.05 29.14 -14.59
N PHE A 63 5.90 27.91 -14.09
CA PHE A 63 4.78 27.43 -13.29
C PHE A 63 5.30 27.01 -11.92
N ASP A 64 4.72 27.55 -10.86
CA ASP A 64 5.10 27.16 -9.50
C ASP A 64 4.64 25.72 -9.20
N MET A 65 5.60 24.86 -8.86
CA MET A 65 5.40 23.43 -8.63
C MET A 65 5.63 23.09 -7.15
N GLN A 66 4.88 23.70 -6.25
CA GLN A 66 4.90 23.33 -4.82
C GLN A 66 4.11 22.03 -4.58
N PRO A 67 4.50 21.22 -3.56
CA PRO A 67 3.69 20.10 -3.11
C PRO A 67 2.32 20.59 -2.63
N ARG A 68 1.26 19.89 -3.02
CA ARG A 68 -0.12 20.21 -2.71
C ARG A 68 -0.89 18.98 -2.27
N ILE A 69 -1.82 19.17 -1.35
CA ILE A 69 -2.70 18.12 -0.84
C ILE A 69 -3.99 18.10 -1.65
N VAL A 70 -4.39 16.90 -2.06
CA VAL A 70 -5.60 16.66 -2.83
C VAL A 70 -6.59 15.85 -1.99
N ARG A 71 -7.85 16.26 -2.03
CA ARG A 71 -9.01 15.52 -1.48
C ARG A 71 -9.87 14.97 -2.60
N ALA A 72 -10.42 13.78 -2.37
CA ALA A 72 -11.50 13.26 -3.20
C ALA A 72 -12.85 13.93 -2.87
N ASN A 73 -13.78 13.87 -3.80
CA ASN A 73 -15.18 14.17 -3.55
C ASN A 73 -15.75 13.20 -2.51
N ASP A 74 -16.62 13.70 -1.62
CA ASP A 74 -17.20 12.91 -0.54
C ASP A 74 -18.06 11.72 -1.03
N LYS A 75 -18.44 11.70 -2.30
CA LYS A 75 -19.12 10.55 -2.94
C LYS A 75 -18.17 9.38 -3.23
N ILE A 76 -16.84 9.56 -3.13
CA ILE A 76 -15.84 8.52 -3.30
C ILE A 76 -15.53 7.96 -1.89
N GLU A 77 -16.33 7.01 -1.45
CA GLU A 77 -16.34 6.47 -0.08
C GLU A 77 -14.95 5.95 0.35
N ASN A 78 -14.24 5.24 -0.53
CA ASN A 78 -12.92 4.65 -0.22
C ASN A 78 -11.83 5.70 0.07
N ASN A 79 -12.03 6.94 -0.34
CA ASN A 79 -11.08 8.03 -0.15
C ASN A 79 -11.51 9.06 0.91
N GLN A 80 -12.64 8.83 1.57
CA GLN A 80 -13.09 9.71 2.65
C GLN A 80 -12.07 9.75 3.79
N GLY A 81 -11.76 10.98 4.25
CA GLY A 81 -10.78 11.21 5.32
C GLY A 81 -9.34 10.86 4.93
N ARG A 82 -9.04 10.76 3.63
CA ARG A 82 -7.71 10.54 3.10
C ARG A 82 -7.28 11.67 2.19
N PHE A 83 -5.97 11.84 2.12
CA PHE A 83 -5.31 12.80 1.24
C PHE A 83 -4.37 12.10 0.27
N SER A 84 -4.26 12.63 -0.94
CA SER A 84 -3.12 12.36 -1.81
C SER A 84 -2.23 13.60 -1.94
N VAL A 85 -1.04 13.41 -2.45
CA VAL A 85 -0.03 14.47 -2.61
C VAL A 85 0.33 14.61 -4.08
N GLU A 86 0.30 15.84 -4.58
CA GLU A 86 0.73 16.19 -5.93
C GLU A 86 1.78 17.29 -5.91
N ARG A 87 2.67 17.29 -6.91
CA ARG A 87 3.58 18.40 -7.22
C ARG A 87 3.48 18.73 -8.69
N GLY A 88 2.89 19.87 -9.00
CA GLY A 88 2.47 20.17 -10.38
C GLY A 88 1.43 19.15 -10.85
N PRO A 89 1.62 18.52 -12.04
CA PRO A 89 0.72 17.49 -12.56
C PRO A 89 1.07 16.07 -12.09
N ILE A 90 2.04 15.92 -11.20
CA ILE A 90 2.59 14.62 -10.79
C ILE A 90 2.01 14.21 -9.46
N VAL A 91 1.34 13.05 -9.43
CA VAL A 91 0.89 12.35 -8.23
C VAL A 91 2.07 11.65 -7.58
N TYR A 92 2.09 11.59 -6.25
CA TYR A 92 3.12 10.93 -5.46
C TYR A 92 2.55 9.73 -4.69
N CYS A 93 3.40 8.74 -4.45
CA CYS A 93 3.08 7.56 -3.64
C CYS A 93 4.19 7.25 -2.65
N ALA A 94 3.84 6.61 -1.54
CA ALA A 94 4.81 5.98 -0.67
C ALA A 94 5.05 4.53 -1.11
N GLU A 95 6.30 4.08 -1.05
CA GLU A 95 6.69 2.69 -1.19
C GLU A 95 7.36 2.19 0.09
N TRP A 96 7.16 0.91 0.39
CA TRP A 96 7.76 0.24 1.53
C TRP A 96 9.29 0.38 1.60
N CYS A 97 9.98 0.37 0.45
CA CYS A 97 11.44 0.40 0.38
C CYS A 97 12.08 1.77 0.69
N ASP A 98 11.29 2.84 0.76
CA ASP A 98 11.74 4.17 1.15
C ASP A 98 11.46 4.48 2.63
N ASN A 99 10.61 3.66 3.28
CA ASN A 99 10.06 3.92 4.60
C ASN A 99 10.28 2.69 5.49
N ASP A 100 10.85 2.87 6.67
CA ASP A 100 11.18 1.84 7.66
C ASP A 100 10.03 1.57 8.66
N PHE A 101 8.81 1.89 8.27
CA PHE A 101 7.57 1.68 9.03
C PHE A 101 6.44 1.27 8.08
N ASP A 102 5.33 0.78 8.63
CA ASP A 102 4.15 0.46 7.83
C ASP A 102 3.51 1.72 7.26
N ILE A 103 3.61 1.91 5.94
CA ILE A 103 3.07 3.07 5.23
C ILE A 103 1.54 3.17 5.28
N ASN A 104 0.82 2.09 5.59
CA ASN A 104 -0.63 2.08 5.77
C ASN A 104 -1.05 2.65 7.14
N SER A 105 -0.13 2.68 8.10
CA SER A 105 -0.34 3.20 9.45
C SER A 105 -0.03 4.70 9.60
N VAL A 106 0.39 5.35 8.52
CA VAL A 106 0.75 6.77 8.51
C VAL A 106 -0.48 7.66 8.65
N VAL A 107 -0.36 8.72 9.43
CA VAL A 107 -1.37 9.78 9.58
C VAL A 107 -0.74 11.11 9.20
N LEU A 108 -1.24 11.73 8.12
CA LEU A 108 -0.72 13.02 7.65
C LEU A 108 -1.13 14.20 8.55
N GLY A 109 -2.21 14.07 9.31
CA GLY A 109 -2.78 15.21 10.04
C GLY A 109 -3.49 16.22 9.11
N ASN A 110 -3.80 17.39 9.65
CA ASN A 110 -4.61 18.39 8.93
C ASN A 110 -3.79 19.28 7.97
N ASN A 111 -2.52 19.52 8.28
CA ASN A 111 -1.69 20.45 7.54
C ASN A 111 -0.27 19.89 7.31
N PRO A 112 -0.12 18.79 6.55
CA PRO A 112 1.19 18.22 6.28
C PRO A 112 2.03 19.18 5.43
N VAL A 113 3.30 19.30 5.76
CA VAL A 113 4.28 20.12 5.04
C VAL A 113 5.31 19.23 4.39
N PHE A 114 5.36 19.23 3.07
CA PHE A 114 6.33 18.44 2.31
C PHE A 114 7.53 19.26 1.89
N LYS A 115 8.73 18.75 2.18
CA LYS A 115 10.02 19.26 1.68
C LYS A 115 10.29 18.59 0.32
N VAL A 116 10.83 19.35 -0.61
CA VAL A 116 11.25 18.86 -1.94
C VAL A 116 12.71 18.44 -1.86
N VAL A 117 13.02 17.20 -2.22
CA VAL A 117 14.36 16.61 -2.15
C VAL A 117 14.74 16.02 -3.50
N GLU A 118 15.75 16.57 -4.15
CA GLU A 118 16.25 16.01 -5.41
C GLU A 118 17.11 14.77 -5.14
N LYS A 119 16.75 13.62 -5.73
CA LYS A 119 17.42 12.34 -5.62
C LYS A 119 17.97 11.90 -6.98
N ASN A 120 19.16 12.36 -7.30
CA ASN A 120 19.79 12.10 -8.61
C ASN A 120 20.24 10.64 -8.78
N ASP A 121 20.46 9.93 -7.69
CA ASP A 121 20.91 8.54 -7.60
C ASP A 121 19.75 7.52 -7.52
N LEU A 122 18.54 7.99 -7.25
CA LEU A 122 17.37 7.14 -7.11
C LEU A 122 16.61 7.06 -8.45
N LEU A 123 16.39 5.83 -8.97
CA LEU A 123 15.56 5.56 -10.15
C LEU A 123 15.89 6.46 -11.37
N CYS A 124 17.18 6.65 -11.65
CA CYS A 124 17.70 7.54 -12.72
C CYS A 124 17.41 9.04 -12.50
N GLY A 125 17.13 9.44 -11.28
CA GLY A 125 16.85 10.81 -10.87
C GLY A 125 15.36 11.09 -10.70
N VAL A 126 14.93 11.28 -9.46
CA VAL A 126 13.56 11.66 -9.10
C VAL A 126 13.55 12.80 -8.10
N THR A 127 12.52 13.63 -8.15
CA THR A 127 12.21 14.56 -7.07
C THR A 127 11.38 13.83 -6.02
N GLN A 128 11.96 13.53 -4.86
CA GLN A 128 11.27 12.93 -3.72
C GLN A 128 10.62 14.04 -2.87
N LEU A 129 9.51 13.74 -2.22
CA LEU A 129 8.95 14.61 -1.19
C LEU A 129 9.08 13.93 0.17
N ALA A 130 9.39 14.70 1.21
CA ALA A 130 9.51 14.23 2.58
C ALA A 130 8.68 15.09 3.55
N SER A 131 8.03 14.45 4.52
CA SER A 131 7.22 15.14 5.53
C SER A 131 7.33 14.45 6.88
N ASP A 132 7.47 15.23 7.94
CA ASP A 132 7.36 14.74 9.31
C ASP A 132 5.89 14.48 9.62
N VAL A 133 5.55 13.21 9.92
CA VAL A 133 4.19 12.73 10.12
C VAL A 133 4.14 11.77 11.31
N GLN A 134 2.94 11.31 11.66
CA GLN A 134 2.76 10.27 12.66
C GLN A 134 2.55 8.91 12.01
N SER A 135 3.15 7.87 12.58
CA SER A 135 2.84 6.47 12.31
C SER A 135 2.23 5.86 13.57
N ILE A 136 1.18 5.07 13.39
CA ILE A 136 0.46 4.42 14.47
C ILE A 136 0.83 2.95 14.44
N GLY A 137 1.24 2.44 15.57
CA GLY A 137 1.60 1.04 15.74
C GLY A 137 1.29 0.59 17.15
N TYR A 138 1.91 -0.49 17.55
CA TYR A 138 1.86 -0.96 18.92
C TYR A 138 3.24 -0.90 19.55
N ASP A 139 3.30 -0.62 20.85
CA ASP A 139 4.51 -0.74 21.63
C ASP A 139 4.76 -2.22 22.05
N SER A 140 5.86 -2.44 22.79
CA SER A 140 6.22 -3.75 23.32
C SER A 140 5.15 -4.37 24.24
N ASP A 141 4.27 -3.55 24.78
CA ASP A 141 3.20 -3.99 25.69
C ASP A 141 1.86 -4.21 24.96
N GLY A 142 1.86 -4.11 23.62
CA GLY A 142 0.66 -4.29 22.79
C GLY A 142 -0.33 -3.11 22.87
N ARG A 143 0.10 -1.95 23.37
CA ARG A 143 -0.72 -0.74 23.41
C ARG A 143 -0.52 0.08 22.16
N VAL A 144 -1.57 0.76 21.72
CA VAL A 144 -1.47 1.68 20.57
C VAL A 144 -0.46 2.79 20.91
N ALA A 145 0.58 2.86 20.12
CA ALA A 145 1.64 3.86 20.23
C ALA A 145 1.71 4.72 18.96
N VAL A 146 1.95 6.00 19.16
CA VAL A 146 2.16 6.97 18.07
C VAL A 146 3.63 7.33 18.03
N LYS A 147 4.26 7.20 16.86
CA LYS A 147 5.65 7.57 16.61
C LYS A 147 5.71 8.68 15.57
N ASN A 148 6.61 9.63 15.75
CA ASN A 148 6.94 10.58 14.70
C ASN A 148 7.93 9.93 13.74
N VAL A 149 7.63 9.98 12.45
CA VAL A 149 8.42 9.39 11.37
C VAL A 149 8.54 10.37 10.20
N GLU A 150 9.58 10.21 9.40
CA GLU A 150 9.71 10.95 8.15
C GLU A 150 9.13 10.12 7.00
N LEU A 151 7.95 10.49 6.53
CA LEU A 151 7.33 9.89 5.34
C LEU A 151 8.05 10.37 4.09
N LYS A 152 8.52 9.44 3.27
CA LYS A 152 9.11 9.68 1.96
C LYS A 152 8.18 9.19 0.87
N VAL A 153 7.91 10.04 -0.11
CA VAL A 153 7.05 9.72 -1.25
C VAL A 153 7.78 10.04 -2.56
N ILE A 154 7.60 9.19 -3.56
CA ILE A 154 8.18 9.34 -4.89
C ILE A 154 7.10 9.62 -5.94
N PRO A 155 7.46 10.13 -7.14
CA PRO A 155 6.52 10.24 -8.23
C PRO A 155 5.89 8.89 -8.58
N TYR A 156 4.56 8.84 -8.72
CA TYR A 156 3.83 7.60 -9.00
C TYR A 156 4.31 6.87 -10.26
N TYR A 157 4.79 7.59 -11.28
CA TYR A 157 5.35 6.98 -12.50
C TYR A 157 6.64 6.17 -12.24
N ALA A 158 7.31 6.41 -11.12
CA ALA A 158 8.54 5.72 -10.71
C ALA A 158 8.27 4.51 -9.78
N TRP A 159 7.00 4.22 -9.49
CA TRP A 159 6.59 3.09 -8.67
C TRP A 159 6.87 1.73 -9.31
N CYS A 160 7.05 0.69 -8.47
CA CYS A 160 7.17 -0.74 -8.87
C CYS A 160 8.48 -1.13 -9.55
N HIS A 161 9.54 -0.32 -9.46
CA HIS A 161 10.84 -0.64 -10.06
C HIS A 161 11.83 -1.29 -9.09
N ARG A 162 11.49 -1.40 -7.79
CA ARG A 162 12.40 -1.84 -6.72
C ARG A 162 11.92 -3.08 -5.98
N GLY A 163 11.14 -3.92 -6.64
CA GLY A 163 10.57 -5.14 -6.08
C GLY A 163 9.14 -4.98 -5.60
N SER A 164 8.59 -6.08 -5.07
CA SER A 164 7.21 -6.16 -4.59
C SER A 164 7.12 -5.75 -3.13
N GLY A 165 6.12 -4.96 -2.77
CA GLY A 165 5.86 -4.52 -1.41
C GLY A 165 4.69 -3.55 -1.34
N ALA A 166 4.36 -3.10 -0.14
CA ALA A 166 3.26 -2.17 0.08
C ALA A 166 3.48 -0.84 -0.64
N MET A 167 2.41 -0.27 -1.17
CA MET A 167 2.38 1.05 -1.78
C MET A 167 1.05 1.74 -1.45
N THR A 168 1.10 3.06 -1.25
CA THR A 168 -0.13 3.85 -1.09
C THR A 168 -0.01 5.24 -1.72
N VAL A 169 -1.12 5.72 -2.29
CA VAL A 169 -1.30 7.08 -2.83
C VAL A 169 -2.17 7.91 -1.90
N TRP A 170 -3.08 7.25 -1.17
CA TRP A 170 -4.06 7.88 -0.31
C TRP A 170 -3.73 7.66 1.16
N PHE A 171 -3.34 8.72 1.84
CA PHE A 171 -2.87 8.70 3.22
C PHE A 171 -3.99 9.10 4.17
N PRO A 172 -4.20 8.37 5.28
CA PRO A 172 -5.14 8.76 6.32
C PRO A 172 -4.89 10.16 6.87
N GLN A 173 -5.95 10.91 7.07
CA GLN A 173 -5.88 12.22 7.72
C GLN A 173 -5.84 12.10 9.24
N THR A 174 -6.53 11.11 9.80
CA THR A 174 -6.67 10.88 11.24
C THR A 174 -6.35 9.44 11.61
N VAL A 175 -6.10 9.20 12.89
CA VAL A 175 -5.90 7.86 13.48
C VAL A 175 -7.02 6.88 13.11
N LYS A 176 -8.26 7.36 13.08
CA LYS A 176 -9.44 6.54 12.80
C LYS A 176 -9.43 5.91 11.40
N GLN A 177 -8.79 6.57 10.42
CA GLN A 177 -8.69 6.08 9.04
C GLN A 177 -7.38 5.32 8.77
N ALA A 178 -6.42 5.35 9.70
CA ALA A 178 -5.19 4.58 9.57
C ALA A 178 -5.49 3.09 9.75
N LYS A 179 -4.89 2.26 8.91
CA LYS A 179 -4.91 0.81 9.14
C LYS A 179 -3.87 0.50 10.20
N LEU A 180 -4.34 0.07 11.36
CA LEU A 180 -3.45 -0.40 12.42
C LEU A 180 -3.04 -1.84 12.11
N PHE A 181 -1.74 -2.09 12.22
CA PHE A 181 -1.21 -3.43 12.26
C PHE A 181 -1.74 -4.15 13.51
N VAL A 182 -2.41 -5.28 13.36
CA VAL A 182 -2.96 -6.02 14.50
C VAL A 182 -1.81 -6.66 15.28
N PRO A 183 -1.66 -6.40 16.60
CA PRO A 183 -0.64 -7.07 17.39
C PRO A 183 -0.86 -8.58 17.36
N GLY A 184 0.22 -9.31 17.10
CA GLY A 184 0.18 -10.75 17.03
C GLY A 184 0.28 -11.31 15.60
N ASN A 185 -0.27 -10.65 14.59
CA ASN A 185 -0.09 -11.08 13.22
C ASN A 185 1.17 -10.45 12.61
N VAL A 186 2.24 -11.24 12.49
CA VAL A 186 3.51 -10.81 11.88
C VAL A 186 3.58 -11.09 10.38
N ALA A 187 2.57 -11.68 9.78
CA ALA A 187 2.56 -12.13 8.39
C ALA A 187 2.86 -11.01 7.40
N SER A 188 2.35 -9.80 7.61
CA SER A 188 2.55 -8.66 6.70
C SER A 188 4.00 -8.16 6.64
N ALA A 189 4.84 -8.48 7.63
CA ALA A 189 6.27 -8.24 7.59
C ALA A 189 7.03 -9.31 6.78
N GLY A 190 6.39 -10.42 6.45
CA GLY A 190 6.96 -11.53 5.70
C GLY A 190 6.90 -11.32 4.19
N LYS A 191 8.00 -11.63 3.50
CA LYS A 191 8.01 -11.70 2.04
C LYS A 191 7.26 -12.94 1.58
N VAL A 192 6.17 -12.75 0.86
CA VAL A 192 5.34 -13.84 0.32
C VAL A 192 6.01 -14.52 -0.86
N ASN A 193 5.93 -15.84 -0.90
CA ASN A 193 6.18 -16.64 -2.08
C ASN A 193 5.22 -17.83 -2.12
N ALA A 194 4.92 -18.37 -3.31
CA ALA A 194 4.00 -19.49 -3.49
C ALA A 194 4.39 -20.36 -4.67
N SER A 195 3.93 -21.60 -4.68
CA SER A 195 4.16 -22.57 -5.77
C SER A 195 3.59 -22.10 -7.12
N ARG A 196 2.54 -21.28 -7.09
CA ARG A 196 2.05 -20.50 -8.24
C ARG A 196 2.28 -19.01 -7.96
N ARG A 197 3.23 -18.42 -8.65
CA ARG A 197 3.54 -16.99 -8.51
C ARG A 197 2.61 -16.15 -9.36
N THR A 198 1.84 -15.28 -8.70
CA THR A 198 0.97 -14.27 -9.31
C THR A 198 0.97 -13.02 -8.45
N LEU A 199 0.53 -11.89 -8.98
CA LEU A 199 0.49 -10.63 -8.22
C LEU A 199 -0.46 -10.70 -7.02
N ASP A 200 -1.51 -11.51 -7.12
CA ASP A 200 -2.53 -11.73 -6.07
C ASP A 200 -2.00 -12.49 -4.84
N MET A 201 -0.79 -13.07 -4.87
CA MET A 201 -0.25 -13.79 -3.71
C MET A 201 -0.10 -12.89 -2.46
N TYR A 202 0.00 -11.57 -2.63
CA TYR A 202 0.07 -10.62 -1.53
C TYR A 202 -1.25 -10.45 -0.78
N ALA A 203 -2.38 -10.89 -1.34
CA ALA A 203 -3.64 -10.96 -0.62
C ALA A 203 -3.57 -11.86 0.62
N MET A 204 -2.63 -12.82 0.64
CA MET A 204 -2.48 -13.73 1.78
C MET A 204 -1.97 -13.05 3.07
N ASN A 205 -1.33 -11.87 2.96
CA ASN A 205 -0.77 -11.14 4.11
C ASN A 205 -0.99 -9.62 4.09
N ASP A 206 -2.02 -9.17 3.40
CA ASP A 206 -2.38 -7.74 3.32
C ASP A 206 -3.19 -7.24 4.54
N ALA A 207 -3.46 -8.12 5.49
CA ALA A 207 -4.29 -7.90 6.66
C ALA A 207 -5.77 -7.56 6.32
N VAL A 208 -6.21 -7.87 5.11
CA VAL A 208 -7.60 -7.69 4.65
C VAL A 208 -8.30 -9.05 4.62
N SER A 209 -9.37 -9.20 5.38
CA SER A 209 -10.13 -10.45 5.42
C SER A 209 -11.63 -10.18 5.32
N PRO A 210 -12.45 -11.19 4.96
CA PRO A 210 -13.91 -11.04 4.91
C PRO A 210 -14.58 -10.66 6.24
N GLU A 211 -13.87 -10.69 7.36
CA GLU A 211 -14.36 -10.18 8.64
C GLU A 211 -14.33 -8.66 8.72
N ILE A 212 -13.46 -8.02 7.91
CA ILE A 212 -13.25 -6.57 7.91
C ILE A 212 -13.87 -5.92 6.67
N GLU A 213 -13.75 -6.60 5.50
CA GLU A 213 -14.23 -6.11 4.22
C GLU A 213 -15.30 -7.04 3.62
N PRO A 214 -16.26 -6.53 2.83
CA PRO A 214 -17.26 -7.38 2.17
C PRO A 214 -16.60 -8.42 1.24
N LEU A 215 -17.08 -9.65 1.23
CA LEU A 215 -16.56 -10.77 0.43
C LEU A 215 -16.30 -10.42 -1.05
N LYS A 216 -17.12 -9.56 -1.65
CA LYS A 216 -16.98 -9.17 -3.07
C LYS A 216 -15.78 -8.28 -3.36
N THR A 217 -15.24 -7.60 -2.36
CA THR A 217 -14.14 -6.64 -2.47
C THR A 217 -12.87 -7.12 -1.80
N THR A 218 -12.96 -8.18 -0.98
CA THR A 218 -11.79 -8.74 -0.29
C THR A 218 -10.84 -9.39 -1.30
N PRO A 219 -9.58 -8.97 -1.37
CA PRO A 219 -8.57 -9.61 -2.21
C PRO A 219 -8.39 -11.08 -1.82
N PHE A 220 -8.02 -11.91 -2.77
CA PHE A 220 -7.74 -13.32 -2.53
C PHE A 220 -6.67 -13.85 -3.48
N TYR A 221 -5.97 -14.87 -3.04
CA TYR A 221 -5.04 -15.67 -3.83
C TYR A 221 -5.63 -17.05 -4.11
N HIS A 222 -5.28 -17.69 -5.26
CA HIS A 222 -5.68 -19.05 -5.58
C HIS A 222 -4.65 -19.79 -6.43
N TRP A 223 -4.63 -21.11 -6.34
CA TRP A 223 -3.73 -21.96 -7.13
C TRP A 223 -4.29 -22.38 -8.50
N CYS A 224 -5.47 -21.93 -8.93
CA CYS A 224 -6.00 -22.27 -10.25
C CYS A 224 -4.97 -21.98 -11.37
N PRO A 225 -4.81 -22.87 -12.38
CA PRO A 225 -5.67 -24.03 -12.69
C PRO A 225 -5.17 -25.37 -12.09
N ARG A 226 -4.30 -25.40 -11.09
CA ARG A 226 -3.71 -26.63 -10.54
C ARG A 226 -4.76 -27.48 -9.81
N LYS A 227 -4.78 -28.78 -10.08
CA LYS A 227 -5.74 -29.78 -9.59
C LYS A 227 -5.20 -31.19 -9.82
N PRO A 228 -5.45 -32.14 -8.96
CA PRO A 228 -5.32 -32.16 -7.51
C PRO A 228 -3.82 -32.31 -7.20
N THR A 229 -3.25 -31.36 -6.52
CA THR A 229 -1.82 -31.33 -6.20
C THR A 229 -1.61 -30.90 -4.75
N ILE A 230 -0.39 -31.10 -4.26
CA ILE A 230 0.04 -30.47 -3.02
C ILE A 230 0.78 -29.19 -3.41
N GLU A 231 0.26 -28.08 -2.93
CA GLU A 231 0.76 -26.73 -3.20
C GLU A 231 1.28 -26.10 -1.93
N TRP A 232 1.99 -24.98 -2.06
CA TRP A 232 2.55 -24.31 -0.90
C TRP A 232 2.58 -22.79 -1.06
N ALA A 233 2.62 -22.11 0.09
CA ALA A 233 2.96 -20.71 0.24
C ALA A 233 4.01 -20.55 1.35
N THR A 234 4.85 -19.51 1.29
CA THR A 234 5.83 -19.21 2.33
C THR A 234 5.84 -17.75 2.69
N TYR A 235 6.17 -17.48 3.97
CA TYR A 235 6.63 -16.18 4.44
C TYR A 235 8.09 -16.26 4.83
N GLU A 236 8.90 -15.34 4.32
CA GLU A 236 10.31 -15.16 4.66
C GLU A 236 10.49 -13.82 5.36
N PHE A 237 11.01 -13.85 6.58
CA PHE A 237 11.26 -12.69 7.43
C PHE A 237 12.73 -12.28 7.38
N SER A 238 13.04 -10.99 7.51
CA SER A 238 14.42 -10.47 7.60
C SER A 238 15.13 -10.99 8.85
N GLU A 239 14.40 -11.05 9.98
CA GLU A 239 14.87 -11.60 11.25
C GLU A 239 13.99 -12.78 11.69
N PRO A 240 14.51 -13.69 12.54
CA PRO A 240 13.70 -14.78 13.07
C PRO A 240 12.52 -14.24 13.88
N VAL A 241 11.33 -14.79 13.65
CA VAL A 241 10.12 -14.49 14.42
C VAL A 241 9.69 -15.72 15.23
N THR A 242 9.20 -15.48 16.43
CA THR A 242 8.73 -16.54 17.35
C THR A 242 7.21 -16.58 17.29
N ILE A 243 6.64 -17.73 16.96
CA ILE A 243 5.20 -17.93 16.82
C ILE A 243 4.71 -19.16 17.57
N SER A 244 3.44 -19.20 17.93
CA SER A 244 2.76 -20.35 18.55
C SER A 244 1.37 -20.61 17.97
N SER A 245 0.92 -19.78 17.03
CA SER A 245 -0.32 -20.01 16.29
C SER A 245 -0.24 -19.51 14.86
N SER A 246 -1.11 -20.06 14.02
CA SER A 246 -1.32 -19.63 12.65
C SER A 246 -2.77 -19.86 12.26
N SER A 247 -3.33 -19.04 11.38
CA SER A 247 -4.71 -19.21 10.95
C SER A 247 -4.90 -18.84 9.48
N VAL A 248 -5.78 -19.57 8.80
CA VAL A 248 -6.08 -19.37 7.38
C VAL A 248 -7.56 -19.14 7.18
N TYR A 249 -7.89 -18.08 6.45
CA TYR A 249 -9.23 -17.84 5.93
C TYR A 249 -9.29 -18.30 4.48
N TRP A 250 -9.99 -19.41 4.23
CA TRP A 250 -10.06 -20.05 2.92
C TRP A 250 -10.99 -19.31 1.96
N PHE A 251 -10.58 -19.22 0.70
CA PHE A 251 -11.41 -18.74 -0.41
C PHE A 251 -12.02 -19.90 -1.18
N GLU A 252 -13.32 -19.84 -1.42
CA GLU A 252 -14.00 -20.69 -2.41
C GLU A 252 -15.02 -19.87 -3.20
N ASP A 253 -15.27 -20.27 -4.43
CA ASP A 253 -16.18 -19.63 -5.37
C ASP A 253 -17.30 -20.57 -5.89
N ALA A 254 -17.69 -21.57 -5.06
CA ALA A 254 -18.81 -22.45 -5.36
C ALA A 254 -20.14 -21.67 -5.51
N PRO A 255 -21.05 -22.10 -6.42
CA PRO A 255 -20.95 -23.27 -7.29
C PRO A 255 -20.20 -23.01 -8.62
N ASP A 256 -20.05 -21.73 -9.04
CA ASP A 256 -19.73 -21.36 -10.42
C ASP A 256 -18.21 -21.39 -10.72
N GLY A 257 -17.37 -21.20 -9.71
CA GLY A 257 -15.94 -21.15 -9.88
C GLY A 257 -15.21 -22.50 -9.66
N ASN A 258 -13.87 -22.44 -9.70
CA ASN A 258 -12.98 -23.60 -9.64
C ASN A 258 -12.28 -23.80 -8.31
N CYS A 259 -12.56 -22.99 -7.29
CA CYS A 259 -11.96 -23.10 -5.96
C CYS A 259 -12.94 -23.75 -4.98
N ARG A 260 -12.44 -24.69 -4.18
CA ARG A 260 -13.17 -25.37 -3.09
C ARG A 260 -12.28 -25.41 -1.86
N MET A 261 -12.85 -25.76 -0.72
CA MET A 261 -12.09 -25.96 0.52
C MET A 261 -11.00 -27.03 0.32
N PRO A 262 -9.79 -26.86 0.91
CA PRO A 262 -8.71 -27.84 0.76
C PRO A 262 -9.05 -29.17 1.44
N LYS A 263 -8.39 -30.26 1.02
CA LYS A 263 -8.47 -31.55 1.71
C LYS A 263 -7.86 -31.49 3.11
N TRP A 264 -6.70 -30.86 3.21
CA TRP A 264 -5.96 -30.62 4.43
C TRP A 264 -4.90 -29.53 4.19
N TRP A 265 -4.35 -28.99 5.25
CA TRP A 265 -3.18 -28.13 5.25
C TRP A 265 -2.29 -28.41 6.43
N LYS A 266 -1.02 -28.01 6.37
CA LYS A 266 -0.02 -28.16 7.41
C LYS A 266 0.92 -26.99 7.43
N LEU A 267 1.50 -26.70 8.59
CA LEU A 267 2.47 -25.65 8.81
C LEU A 267 3.84 -26.25 9.07
N TYR A 268 4.84 -25.68 8.39
CA TYR A 268 6.25 -26.05 8.50
C TYR A 268 7.08 -24.79 8.73
N TYR A 269 8.28 -24.99 9.26
CA TYR A 269 9.31 -23.96 9.34
C TYR A 269 10.65 -24.48 8.83
N LYS A 270 11.54 -23.56 8.41
CA LYS A 270 12.94 -23.89 8.11
C LYS A 270 13.74 -23.99 9.40
N ASN A 271 14.32 -25.14 9.64
CA ASN A 271 15.21 -25.36 10.77
C ASN A 271 16.64 -24.83 10.48
N ALA A 272 17.54 -24.92 11.47
CA ALA A 272 18.92 -24.43 11.36
C ALA A 272 19.75 -25.11 10.25
N SER A 273 19.34 -26.30 9.79
CA SER A 273 19.99 -27.06 8.69
C SER A 273 19.34 -26.78 7.33
N ASP A 274 18.52 -25.75 7.21
CA ASP A 274 17.76 -25.35 6.01
C ASP A 274 16.73 -26.41 5.53
N GLY A 275 16.43 -27.39 6.39
CA GLY A 275 15.39 -28.40 6.16
C GLY A 275 14.00 -27.92 6.59
N TRP A 276 12.94 -28.49 5.99
CA TRP A 276 11.57 -28.28 6.43
C TRP A 276 11.20 -29.19 7.60
N THR A 277 10.71 -28.60 8.67
CA THR A 277 10.22 -29.32 9.86
C THR A 277 8.76 -28.93 10.08
N GLU A 278 7.87 -29.92 10.23
CA GLU A 278 6.48 -29.68 10.62
C GLU A 278 6.44 -29.15 12.06
N VAL A 279 5.53 -28.23 12.38
CA VAL A 279 5.40 -27.73 13.75
C VAL A 279 4.89 -28.84 14.68
N GLU A 280 5.54 -28.97 15.83
CA GLU A 280 5.20 -30.00 16.81
C GLU A 280 3.95 -29.64 17.59
N ASN A 281 3.23 -30.66 18.07
CA ASN A 281 2.00 -30.55 18.86
C ASN A 281 0.93 -29.66 18.23
N ALA A 282 0.92 -29.57 16.91
CA ALA A 282 -0.08 -28.77 16.18
C ALA A 282 -1.48 -29.36 16.26
N VAL A 283 -2.43 -28.59 16.73
CA VAL A 283 -3.83 -28.97 16.90
C VAL A 283 -4.73 -27.92 16.25
N GLY A 284 -5.73 -28.38 15.49
CA GLY A 284 -6.77 -27.51 14.96
C GLY A 284 -6.66 -27.19 13.46
N TYR A 285 -5.98 -28.01 12.66
CA TYR A 285 -5.95 -27.87 11.19
C TYR A 285 -7.36 -28.02 10.58
N GLY A 286 -8.21 -27.01 10.82
CA GLY A 286 -9.56 -26.96 10.27
C GLY A 286 -9.58 -26.56 8.80
N VAL A 287 -10.69 -26.92 8.14
CA VAL A 287 -10.98 -26.53 6.73
C VAL A 287 -12.40 -25.99 6.61
N GLU A 288 -12.88 -25.30 7.63
CA GLU A 288 -14.23 -24.77 7.66
C GLU A 288 -14.33 -23.47 6.86
N LYS A 289 -15.44 -23.35 6.12
CA LYS A 289 -15.75 -22.15 5.33
C LYS A 289 -16.20 -20.98 6.21
N GLY A 290 -15.87 -19.76 5.78
CA GLY A 290 -16.44 -18.51 6.32
C GLY A 290 -15.85 -18.07 7.64
N LYS A 291 -14.69 -18.60 8.03
CA LYS A 291 -13.97 -18.21 9.25
C LYS A 291 -12.48 -18.50 9.15
N PHE A 292 -11.71 -17.91 10.06
CA PHE A 292 -10.32 -18.32 10.27
C PHE A 292 -10.25 -19.74 10.87
N ASN A 293 -9.44 -20.57 10.24
CA ASN A 293 -9.10 -21.92 10.72
C ASN A 293 -7.75 -21.85 11.42
N ALA A 294 -7.77 -21.73 12.74
CA ALA A 294 -6.58 -21.53 13.56
C ALA A 294 -5.96 -22.87 13.98
N VAL A 295 -4.63 -22.96 13.93
CA VAL A 295 -3.82 -24.02 14.53
C VAL A 295 -2.97 -23.44 15.65
N LYS A 296 -2.89 -24.14 16.79
CA LYS A 296 -1.99 -23.84 17.91
C LYS A 296 -0.93 -24.93 18.01
N PHE A 297 0.27 -24.54 18.41
CA PHE A 297 1.43 -25.43 18.49
C PHE A 297 2.45 -24.91 19.49
N ASP A 298 3.45 -25.74 19.84
CA ASP A 298 4.56 -25.32 20.68
C ASP A 298 5.35 -24.22 19.99
N THR A 299 5.85 -23.26 20.77
CA THR A 299 6.55 -22.08 20.27
C THR A 299 7.70 -22.43 19.32
N VAL A 300 7.71 -21.84 18.14
CA VAL A 300 8.73 -22.02 17.11
C VAL A 300 9.33 -20.68 16.73
N THR A 301 10.67 -20.63 16.64
CA THR A 301 11.42 -19.46 16.15
C THR A 301 12.09 -19.79 14.83
N ALA A 302 11.74 -19.08 13.74
CA ALA A 302 12.32 -19.28 12.41
C ALA A 302 12.25 -18.02 11.55
N LYS A 303 13.06 -17.99 10.48
CA LYS A 303 12.98 -16.95 9.44
C LYS A 303 11.98 -17.28 8.34
N VAL A 304 11.68 -18.57 8.12
CA VAL A 304 10.81 -18.99 7.01
C VAL A 304 9.77 -19.97 7.50
N PHE A 305 8.52 -19.66 7.23
CA PHE A 305 7.38 -20.56 7.47
C PHE A 305 6.75 -20.95 6.15
N LYS A 306 6.25 -22.18 6.07
CA LYS A 306 5.58 -22.73 4.88
C LYS A 306 4.22 -23.30 5.27
N LEU A 307 3.21 -22.84 4.57
CA LEU A 307 1.89 -23.43 4.49
C LEU A 307 1.91 -24.46 3.35
N GLU A 308 1.58 -25.72 3.62
CA GLU A 308 1.41 -26.77 2.63
C GLU A 308 -0.06 -27.16 2.56
N VAL A 309 -0.61 -27.25 1.34
CA VAL A 309 -2.06 -27.38 1.11
C VAL A 309 -2.34 -28.49 0.10
N ALA A 310 -3.18 -29.44 0.43
CA ALA A 310 -3.67 -30.45 -0.49
C ALA A 310 -4.95 -29.98 -1.19
N LEU A 311 -4.86 -29.79 -2.50
CA LEU A 311 -6.01 -29.39 -3.31
C LEU A 311 -7.03 -30.54 -3.45
N PRO A 312 -8.33 -30.22 -3.50
CA PRO A 312 -9.37 -31.23 -3.67
C PRO A 312 -9.39 -31.79 -5.10
N GLU A 313 -9.97 -32.97 -5.28
CA GLU A 313 -10.09 -33.60 -6.58
C GLU A 313 -10.98 -32.78 -7.52
N GLY A 314 -10.49 -32.53 -8.72
CA GLY A 314 -11.20 -31.76 -9.75
C GLY A 314 -11.22 -30.23 -9.53
N TYR A 315 -10.74 -29.73 -8.40
CA TYR A 315 -10.81 -28.32 -8.05
C TYR A 315 -9.48 -27.78 -7.51
N SER A 316 -9.33 -26.49 -7.52
CA SER A 316 -8.27 -25.74 -6.85
C SER A 316 -8.75 -25.26 -5.47
N THR A 317 -7.93 -24.47 -4.80
CA THR A 317 -8.21 -23.81 -3.51
C THR A 317 -7.69 -22.38 -3.56
N GLY A 318 -8.23 -21.52 -2.74
CA GLY A 318 -7.73 -20.17 -2.54
C GLY A 318 -7.66 -19.76 -1.07
N ILE A 319 -7.04 -18.62 -0.83
CA ILE A 319 -6.84 -18.02 0.49
C ILE A 319 -7.20 -16.53 0.40
N TYR A 320 -8.01 -16.05 1.35
CA TYR A 320 -8.18 -14.62 1.58
C TYR A 320 -7.03 -14.06 2.42
N GLU A 321 -6.72 -14.71 3.56
CA GLU A 321 -5.70 -14.26 4.50
C GLU A 321 -5.05 -15.46 5.21
N TRP A 322 -3.73 -15.42 5.38
CA TRP A 322 -2.96 -16.36 6.18
C TRP A 322 -2.20 -15.59 7.26
N LYS A 323 -2.63 -15.71 8.52
CA LYS A 323 -2.01 -15.10 9.68
C LYS A 323 -0.96 -16.01 10.30
N ILE A 324 0.12 -15.40 10.77
CA ILE A 324 1.12 -16.01 11.65
C ILE A 324 1.19 -15.12 12.89
N GLU A 325 0.96 -15.69 14.07
CA GLU A 325 0.78 -14.92 15.30
C GLU A 325 1.88 -15.24 16.29
N SER A 326 2.55 -14.19 16.78
CA SER A 326 3.41 -14.29 17.94
C SER A 326 2.57 -14.12 19.20
N PHE A 327 2.72 -15.03 20.17
CA PHE A 327 2.18 -14.81 21.51
C PHE A 327 3.10 -13.86 22.29
N SER A 328 2.67 -12.61 22.48
CA SER A 328 2.91 -11.94 23.74
C SER A 328 1.71 -12.24 24.62
N GLU A 329 1.90 -12.78 25.82
CA GLU A 329 0.84 -12.92 26.80
C GLU A 329 0.16 -11.56 26.99
N VAL A 330 -1.06 -11.43 26.45
CA VAL A 330 -1.94 -10.33 26.83
C VAL A 330 -2.42 -10.69 28.24
N LEU A 331 -1.73 -10.20 29.25
CA LEU A 331 -2.31 -10.10 30.59
C LEU A 331 -3.49 -9.13 30.45
N LEU A 332 -4.67 -9.69 30.27
CA LEU A 332 -5.93 -8.97 30.51
C LEU A 332 -5.91 -8.57 32.00
N SER A 333 -5.46 -7.33 32.25
CA SER A 333 -5.72 -6.72 33.56
C SER A 333 -7.23 -6.51 33.68
N THR A 334 -7.84 -7.25 34.59
CA THR A 334 -9.20 -7.12 35.12
C THR A 334 -9.54 -5.67 35.45
#